data_708b4efe70071421379c11a931e3dfb2
#
_entry.id   708b4efe70071421379c11a931e3dfb2
#
_cell.length_a   1.000
_cell.length_b   1.000
_cell.length_c   1.000
_cell.angle_alpha   90.00
_cell.angle_beta   90.00
_cell.angle_gamma   90.00
#
_symmetry.space_group_name_H-M   'P 1'
#
loop_
_entity.id
_entity.type
_entity.pdbx_description
1 polymer ?
#
loop_
_entity_poly.entity_id
_entity_poly.type
_entity_poly.pdbx_seq_one_letter_code
_entity_poly.pdbx_strand_id
1 'polypeptide(L)'
;MRTGPLQLAVCLVLSSGLALAQAPAEKPKPGPEHKRLGYFVGKWTIEGETKPNPFMPGGKMTSHDTCEWFEGGFAVLCRSDGKGPMGPTKALGILGYSTEEKAYTYYAVENGPMAMASVPRGTVDGGTWVYNDEAKMGGKTVKSRYTINTTSPTSYTFKWETQGEDGAWQTMMEGKSTKAS
;
A
#
# COMPACT_ATOMS: atom_id res chain seq x y z
N MET A 1 93.37 3.87 6.29
CA MET A 1 92.12 3.18 5.81
C MET A 1 90.94 4.10 6.08
N ARG A 2 90.38 4.65 5.03
CA ARG A 2 89.26 5.64 5.09
C ARG A 2 87.97 4.91 4.80
N THR A 3 87.03 4.85 5.76
CA THR A 3 85.69 4.38 5.57
C THR A 3 84.78 5.55 5.36
N GLY A 4 84.23 5.69 4.14
CA GLY A 4 83.19 6.70 3.78
C GLY A 4 81.81 6.27 4.21
N PRO A 5 80.94 7.21 4.58
CA PRO A 5 79.59 6.89 4.96
C PRO A 5 78.68 6.69 3.72
N LEU A 6 77.94 5.63 3.72
CA LEU A 6 76.89 5.27 2.73
C LEU A 6 75.65 6.14 2.99
N GLN A 7 75.37 7.06 2.11
CA GLN A 7 74.11 7.84 2.14
C GLN A 7 72.97 7.04 1.57
N LEU A 8 71.99 6.69 2.44
CA LEU A 8 70.75 6.03 2.06
C LEU A 8 69.75 7.11 1.62
N ALA A 9 69.49 7.21 0.32
CA ALA A 9 68.46 8.08 -0.21
C ALA A 9 67.07 7.41 -0.04
N VAL A 10 66.23 7.91 0.83
CA VAL A 10 64.82 7.50 0.99
C VAL A 10 63.98 8.27 -0.03
N CYS A 11 63.53 7.60 -1.11
CA CYS A 11 62.52 8.13 -2.03
C CYS A 11 61.15 8.04 -1.41
N LEU A 12 60.61 9.17 -0.97
CA LEU A 12 59.23 9.29 -0.51
C LEU A 12 58.33 9.38 -1.73
N VAL A 13 57.67 8.29 -2.10
CA VAL A 13 56.64 8.28 -3.16
C VAL A 13 55.33 8.79 -2.58
N LEU A 14 54.99 10.07 -2.85
CA LEU A 14 53.68 10.64 -2.56
C LEU A 14 52.67 10.06 -3.56
N SER A 15 51.92 9.02 -3.17
CA SER A 15 50.76 8.54 -3.88
C SER A 15 49.60 9.49 -3.63
N SER A 16 49.35 10.43 -4.57
CA SER A 16 48.20 11.30 -4.59
C SER A 16 46.97 10.43 -4.95
N GLY A 17 46.23 9.95 -3.92
CA GLY A 17 44.99 9.28 -4.10
C GLY A 17 43.94 10.28 -4.66
N LEU A 18 43.63 10.19 -5.93
CA LEU A 18 42.42 10.87 -6.49
C LEU A 18 41.18 10.25 -5.80
N ALA A 19 40.64 10.93 -4.82
CA ALA A 19 39.30 10.66 -4.30
C ALA A 19 38.32 11.01 -5.43
N LEU A 20 37.84 10.00 -6.17
CA LEU A 20 36.71 10.14 -7.08
C LEU A 20 35.50 10.49 -6.20
N ALA A 21 35.15 11.76 -6.15
CA ALA A 21 33.89 12.21 -5.54
C ALA A 21 32.75 11.54 -6.33
N GLN A 22 32.12 10.52 -5.74
CA GLN A 22 30.90 9.93 -6.30
C GLN A 22 29.85 11.03 -6.37
N ALA A 23 29.35 11.29 -7.61
CA ALA A 23 28.21 12.18 -7.77
C ALA A 23 27.07 11.71 -6.85
N PRO A 24 26.30 12.63 -6.23
CA PRO A 24 25.16 12.23 -5.41
C PRO A 24 24.23 11.34 -6.22
N ALA A 25 23.90 10.16 -5.68
CA ALA A 25 22.98 9.24 -6.32
C ALA A 25 21.65 9.97 -6.58
N GLU A 26 21.18 9.96 -7.83
CA GLU A 26 19.89 10.57 -8.17
C GLU A 26 18.78 9.89 -7.36
N LYS A 27 17.90 10.68 -6.74
CA LYS A 27 16.78 10.12 -5.96
C LYS A 27 15.90 9.24 -6.85
N PRO A 28 15.48 8.05 -6.41
CA PRO A 28 14.59 7.20 -7.15
C PRO A 28 13.33 7.96 -7.58
N LYS A 29 12.83 7.67 -8.77
CA LYS A 29 11.57 8.25 -9.31
C LYS A 29 10.49 7.16 -9.35
N PRO A 30 9.20 7.52 -9.11
CA PRO A 30 8.10 6.58 -9.21
C PRO A 30 8.00 5.94 -10.60
N GLY A 31 7.98 4.60 -10.64
CA GLY A 31 7.80 3.82 -11.87
C GLY A 31 6.35 3.76 -12.35
N PRO A 32 6.10 3.01 -13.45
CA PRO A 32 4.75 2.86 -14.03
C PRO A 32 3.74 2.30 -13.04
N GLU A 33 4.13 1.34 -12.22
CA GLU A 33 3.28 0.71 -11.21
C GLU A 33 2.83 1.71 -10.14
N HIS A 34 3.74 2.55 -9.66
CA HIS A 34 3.38 3.63 -8.72
C HIS A 34 2.38 4.60 -9.37
N LYS A 35 2.57 4.97 -10.64
CA LYS A 35 1.68 5.89 -11.35
C LYS A 35 0.25 5.35 -11.49
N ARG A 36 0.06 4.02 -11.54
CA ARG A 36 -1.28 3.40 -11.55
C ARG A 36 -2.10 3.73 -10.30
N LEU A 37 -1.45 3.93 -9.15
CA LEU A 37 -2.12 4.36 -7.91
C LEU A 37 -2.84 5.72 -8.07
N GLY A 38 -2.42 6.53 -9.04
CA GLY A 38 -3.06 7.79 -9.37
C GLY A 38 -4.54 7.68 -9.75
N TYR A 39 -5.02 6.48 -10.12
CA TYR A 39 -6.44 6.22 -10.32
C TYR A 39 -7.25 6.60 -9.08
N PHE A 40 -6.75 6.27 -7.90
CA PHE A 40 -7.44 6.50 -6.63
C PHE A 40 -7.37 7.94 -6.13
N VAL A 41 -6.47 8.76 -6.66
CA VAL A 41 -6.31 10.17 -6.24
C VAL A 41 -7.57 10.98 -6.55
N GLY A 42 -8.04 11.74 -5.57
CA GLY A 42 -9.22 12.61 -5.66
C GLY A 42 -10.19 12.38 -4.50
N LYS A 43 -11.41 12.90 -4.65
CA LYS A 43 -12.49 12.72 -3.66
C LYS A 43 -13.46 11.68 -4.19
N TRP A 44 -13.88 10.78 -3.30
CA TRP A 44 -14.76 9.66 -3.64
C TRP A 44 -15.95 9.61 -2.69
N THR A 45 -17.10 9.27 -3.23
CA THR A 45 -18.26 8.85 -2.44
C THR A 45 -18.41 7.34 -2.58
N ILE A 46 -18.47 6.66 -1.45
CA ILE A 46 -18.56 5.20 -1.36
C ILE A 46 -19.93 4.85 -0.79
N GLU A 47 -20.62 3.95 -1.44
CA GLU A 47 -21.88 3.38 -1.01
C GLU A 47 -21.78 1.86 -1.10
N GLY A 48 -22.19 1.18 -0.05
CA GLY A 48 -22.11 -0.27 0.00
C GLY A 48 -22.95 -0.87 1.11
N GLU A 49 -22.76 -2.15 1.26
CA GLU A 49 -23.44 -2.91 2.31
C GLU A 49 -22.48 -3.96 2.89
N THR A 50 -22.52 -4.12 4.19
CA THR A 50 -21.92 -5.24 4.88
C THR A 50 -22.94 -6.38 5.02
N LYS A 51 -22.48 -7.61 4.88
CA LYS A 51 -23.29 -8.80 5.15
C LYS A 51 -23.14 -9.16 6.65
N PRO A 52 -24.23 -9.60 7.31
CA PRO A 52 -24.16 -9.99 8.70
C PRO A 52 -23.22 -11.19 8.87
N ASN A 53 -22.33 -11.12 9.86
CA ASN A 53 -21.37 -12.16 10.18
C ASN A 53 -21.04 -12.11 11.68
N PRO A 54 -20.28 -13.07 12.23
CA PRO A 54 -19.96 -13.10 13.66
C PRO A 54 -19.23 -11.85 14.20
N PHE A 55 -18.64 -11.04 13.33
CA PHE A 55 -17.82 -9.87 13.71
C PHE A 55 -18.53 -8.53 13.47
N MET A 56 -19.50 -8.51 12.54
CA MET A 56 -20.20 -7.28 12.15
C MET A 56 -21.69 -7.53 11.88
N PRO A 57 -22.56 -6.63 12.31
CA PRO A 57 -23.94 -6.61 11.83
C PRO A 57 -24.00 -6.26 10.34
N GLY A 58 -24.99 -6.80 9.64
CA GLY A 58 -25.28 -6.40 8.27
C GLY A 58 -25.89 -5.01 8.21
N GLY A 59 -25.75 -4.35 7.09
CA GLY A 59 -26.40 -3.08 6.83
C GLY A 59 -25.66 -2.19 5.85
N LYS A 60 -26.29 -1.07 5.51
CA LYS A 60 -25.75 -0.07 4.58
C LYS A 60 -24.55 0.65 5.19
N MET A 61 -23.60 0.99 4.33
CA MET A 61 -22.44 1.83 4.65
C MET A 61 -22.29 2.94 3.62
N THR A 62 -21.79 4.08 4.08
CA THR A 62 -21.40 5.21 3.23
C THR A 62 -20.11 5.81 3.74
N SER A 63 -19.27 6.31 2.84
CA SER A 63 -18.05 7.02 3.18
C SER A 63 -17.72 8.10 2.16
N HIS A 64 -17.02 9.13 2.61
CA HIS A 64 -16.36 10.12 1.77
C HIS A 64 -14.86 10.01 1.96
N ASP A 65 -14.17 9.67 0.89
CA ASP A 65 -12.73 9.50 0.91
C ASP A 65 -12.05 10.66 0.20
N THR A 66 -10.96 11.14 0.78
CA THR A 66 -10.03 12.08 0.14
C THR A 66 -8.69 11.40 0.01
N CYS A 67 -8.28 11.16 -1.23
CA CYS A 67 -7.04 10.47 -1.55
C CYS A 67 -6.06 11.43 -2.25
N GLU A 68 -4.82 11.48 -1.77
CA GLU A 68 -3.78 12.36 -2.28
C GLU A 68 -2.43 11.62 -2.39
N TRP A 69 -1.58 12.07 -3.31
CA TRP A 69 -0.22 11.58 -3.35
C TRP A 69 0.53 11.94 -2.08
N PHE A 70 1.21 10.96 -1.49
CA PHE A 70 2.25 11.24 -0.51
C PHE A 70 3.47 11.84 -1.21
N GLU A 71 4.21 12.68 -0.50
CA GLU A 71 5.40 13.35 -1.02
C GLU A 71 6.37 12.34 -1.66
N GLY A 72 6.85 12.68 -2.87
CA GLY A 72 7.70 11.79 -3.67
C GLY A 72 6.95 10.90 -4.65
N GLY A 73 5.61 10.74 -4.54
CA GLY A 73 4.76 10.04 -5.51
C GLY A 73 4.87 8.51 -5.50
N PHE A 74 5.35 7.91 -4.40
CA PHE A 74 5.47 6.45 -4.24
C PHE A 74 4.26 5.81 -3.58
N ALA A 75 3.42 6.59 -2.91
CA ALA A 75 2.23 6.13 -2.22
C ALA A 75 1.08 7.12 -2.36
N VAL A 76 -0.14 6.63 -2.18
CA VAL A 76 -1.36 7.43 -2.07
C VAL A 76 -1.93 7.24 -0.68
N LEU A 77 -2.26 8.36 -0.02
CA LEU A 77 -2.92 8.40 1.28
C LEU A 77 -4.40 8.70 1.06
N CYS A 78 -5.27 7.90 1.66
CA CYS A 78 -6.72 8.08 1.63
C CYS A 78 -7.24 8.28 3.05
N ARG A 79 -7.93 9.40 3.30
CA ARG A 79 -8.67 9.65 4.54
C ARG A 79 -10.14 9.42 4.27
N SER A 80 -10.75 8.58 5.09
CA SER A 80 -12.16 8.20 5.00
C SER A 80 -12.93 8.74 6.19
N ASP A 81 -14.10 9.30 5.93
CA ASP A 81 -15.09 9.71 6.93
C ASP A 81 -16.46 9.18 6.51
N GLY A 82 -17.05 8.32 7.32
CA GLY A 82 -18.25 7.62 6.93
C GLY A 82 -19.08 7.10 8.10
N LYS A 83 -20.01 6.24 7.78
CA LYS A 83 -20.80 5.50 8.75
C LYS A 83 -21.18 4.13 8.21
N GLY A 84 -21.26 3.18 9.10
CA GLY A 84 -21.71 1.82 8.84
C GLY A 84 -22.66 1.33 9.91
N PRO A 85 -23.01 0.04 9.89
CA PRO A 85 -23.94 -0.56 10.85
C PRO A 85 -23.52 -0.41 12.32
N MET A 86 -22.21 -0.27 12.58
CA MET A 86 -21.67 -0.07 13.94
C MET A 86 -21.49 1.41 14.32
N GLY A 87 -21.92 2.35 13.48
CA GLY A 87 -21.83 3.78 13.74
C GLY A 87 -20.83 4.51 12.87
N PRO A 88 -20.34 5.69 13.31
CA PRO A 88 -19.38 6.50 12.56
C PRO A 88 -18.03 5.80 12.39
N THR A 89 -17.47 5.87 11.18
CA THR A 89 -16.16 5.28 10.84
C THR A 89 -15.21 6.36 10.36
N LYS A 90 -13.95 6.25 10.78
CA LYS A 90 -12.85 7.05 10.25
C LYS A 90 -11.68 6.13 9.98
N ALA A 91 -11.05 6.31 8.82
CA ALA A 91 -9.90 5.51 8.45
C ALA A 91 -8.81 6.34 7.76
N LEU A 92 -7.59 5.87 7.86
CA LEU A 92 -6.46 6.31 7.05
C LEU A 92 -5.93 5.08 6.31
N GLY A 93 -6.04 5.11 4.99
CA GLY A 93 -5.49 4.08 4.09
C GLY A 93 -4.21 4.56 3.42
N ILE A 94 -3.28 3.63 3.20
CA ILE A 94 -2.03 3.86 2.47
C ILE A 94 -1.94 2.81 1.36
N LEU A 95 -1.96 3.28 0.11
CA LEU A 95 -1.75 2.43 -1.06
C LEU A 95 -0.32 2.64 -1.56
N GLY A 96 0.39 1.55 -1.82
CA GLY A 96 1.77 1.57 -2.28
C GLY A 96 2.05 0.46 -3.30
N TYR A 97 3.30 0.40 -3.74
CA TYR A 97 3.81 -0.69 -4.56
C TYR A 97 5.22 -1.09 -4.10
N SER A 98 5.40 -2.36 -3.81
CA SER A 98 6.71 -2.94 -3.52
C SER A 98 7.37 -3.40 -4.81
N THR A 99 8.48 -2.77 -5.19
CA THR A 99 9.28 -3.17 -6.37
C THR A 99 9.98 -4.51 -6.16
N GLU A 100 10.32 -4.84 -4.92
CA GLU A 100 10.96 -6.10 -4.54
C GLU A 100 9.98 -7.27 -4.64
N GLU A 101 8.79 -7.12 -4.05
CA GLU A 101 7.74 -8.15 -4.08
C GLU A 101 6.91 -8.12 -5.37
N LYS A 102 7.07 -7.09 -6.20
CA LYS A 102 6.27 -6.81 -7.41
C LYS A 102 4.77 -6.85 -7.12
N ALA A 103 4.38 -6.28 -5.99
CA ALA A 103 3.01 -6.32 -5.49
C ALA A 103 2.54 -4.93 -5.03
N TYR A 104 1.27 -4.63 -5.26
CA TYR A 104 0.61 -3.51 -4.63
C TYR A 104 0.36 -3.81 -3.16
N THR A 105 0.41 -2.80 -2.32
CA THR A 105 0.17 -2.92 -0.88
C THR A 105 -0.96 -1.99 -0.48
N TYR A 106 -1.73 -2.43 0.50
CA TYR A 106 -2.74 -1.62 1.15
C TYR A 106 -2.61 -1.79 2.66
N TYR A 107 -2.53 -0.70 3.38
CA TYR A 107 -2.54 -0.68 4.83
C TYR A 107 -3.56 0.35 5.30
N ALA A 108 -4.36 0.02 6.31
CA ALA A 108 -5.30 0.97 6.88
C ALA A 108 -5.30 0.91 8.41
N VAL A 109 -5.61 2.04 9.01
CA VAL A 109 -5.98 2.17 10.42
C VAL A 109 -7.36 2.77 10.51
N GLU A 110 -8.15 2.31 11.45
CA GLU A 110 -9.53 2.69 11.65
C GLU A 110 -9.79 3.06 13.11
N ASN A 111 -10.85 3.83 13.34
CA ASN A 111 -11.33 4.13 14.69
C ASN A 111 -12.19 2.99 15.31
N GLY A 112 -12.28 1.83 14.64
CA GLY A 112 -12.99 0.65 15.07
C GLY A 112 -12.12 -0.35 15.86
N PRO A 113 -12.73 -1.43 16.38
CA PRO A 113 -12.02 -2.44 17.18
C PRO A 113 -11.12 -3.37 16.34
N MET A 114 -11.25 -3.34 15.01
CA MET A 114 -10.47 -4.18 14.12
C MET A 114 -9.24 -3.41 13.61
N ALA A 115 -8.09 -3.67 14.25
CA ALA A 115 -6.82 -3.21 13.70
C ALA A 115 -6.38 -4.15 12.58
N MET A 116 -5.88 -3.59 11.47
CA MET A 116 -5.22 -4.41 10.46
C MET A 116 -3.91 -4.97 11.03
N ALA A 117 -3.85 -6.29 11.12
CA ALA A 117 -2.69 -7.02 11.63
C ALA A 117 -1.66 -7.34 10.54
N SER A 118 -1.97 -7.07 9.27
CA SER A 118 -1.20 -7.46 8.09
C SER A 118 -1.28 -6.39 7.02
N VAL A 119 -0.38 -6.49 6.04
CA VAL A 119 -0.41 -5.64 4.85
C VAL A 119 -0.76 -6.52 3.64
N PRO A 120 -2.01 -6.47 3.14
CA PRO A 120 -2.43 -7.22 1.97
C PRO A 120 -1.54 -7.01 0.75
N ARG A 121 -1.33 -8.06 -0.02
CA ARG A 121 -0.58 -8.04 -1.28
C ARG A 121 -1.52 -8.13 -2.46
N GLY A 122 -1.37 -7.18 -3.38
CA GLY A 122 -2.27 -7.01 -4.52
C GLY A 122 -1.58 -7.16 -5.86
N THR A 123 -2.37 -7.61 -6.83
CA THR A 123 -2.05 -7.59 -8.26
C THR A 123 -3.09 -6.77 -9.00
N VAL A 124 -2.75 -6.33 -10.21
CA VAL A 124 -3.70 -5.67 -11.11
C VAL A 124 -3.59 -6.28 -12.50
N ASP A 125 -4.75 -6.66 -13.03
CA ASP A 125 -4.90 -7.11 -14.41
C ASP A 125 -6.05 -6.33 -15.08
N GLY A 126 -5.75 -5.67 -16.17
CA GLY A 126 -6.68 -4.73 -16.79
C GLY A 126 -7.15 -3.67 -15.78
N GLY A 127 -8.43 -3.66 -15.48
CA GLY A 127 -9.06 -2.78 -14.49
C GLY A 127 -9.38 -3.44 -13.15
N THR A 128 -8.95 -4.69 -12.95
CA THR A 128 -9.24 -5.48 -11.75
C THR A 128 -8.02 -5.50 -10.82
N TRP A 129 -8.21 -5.03 -9.59
CA TRP A 129 -7.24 -5.08 -8.51
C TRP A 129 -7.68 -6.14 -7.52
N VAL A 130 -6.77 -7.04 -7.15
CA VAL A 130 -7.07 -8.11 -6.18
C VAL A 130 -6.01 -8.09 -5.09
N TYR A 131 -6.42 -7.77 -3.87
CA TYR A 131 -5.57 -7.82 -2.68
C TYR A 131 -5.92 -9.07 -1.88
N ASN A 132 -4.93 -9.90 -1.61
CA ASN A 132 -5.08 -11.09 -0.78
C ASN A 132 -4.38 -10.87 0.56
N ASP A 133 -4.98 -11.41 1.59
CA ASP A 133 -4.47 -11.32 2.95
C ASP A 133 -4.76 -12.60 3.73
N GLU A 134 -3.93 -12.86 4.74
CA GLU A 134 -4.12 -13.90 5.70
C GLU A 134 -3.84 -13.34 7.10
N ALA A 135 -4.86 -13.23 7.91
CA ALA A 135 -4.79 -12.61 9.23
C ALA A 135 -5.48 -13.45 10.30
N LYS A 136 -5.14 -13.21 11.57
CA LYS A 136 -5.85 -13.80 12.70
C LYS A 136 -7.08 -12.99 13.04
N MET A 137 -8.25 -13.64 13.01
CA MET A 137 -9.53 -13.08 13.42
C MET A 137 -10.21 -14.03 14.41
N GLY A 138 -10.52 -13.55 15.61
CA GLY A 138 -11.13 -14.39 16.66
C GLY A 138 -10.30 -15.62 17.03
N GLY A 139 -8.97 -15.54 16.96
CA GLY A 139 -8.04 -16.64 17.25
C GLY A 139 -7.82 -17.64 16.12
N LYS A 140 -8.55 -17.53 15.01
CA LYS A 140 -8.41 -18.36 13.81
C LYS A 140 -7.66 -17.60 12.72
N THR A 141 -6.90 -18.32 11.89
CA THR A 141 -6.33 -17.76 10.66
C THR A 141 -7.41 -17.73 9.60
N VAL A 142 -7.69 -16.53 9.05
CA VAL A 142 -8.72 -16.29 8.04
C VAL A 142 -8.04 -15.71 6.81
N LYS A 143 -8.29 -16.33 5.66
CA LYS A 143 -7.91 -15.77 4.36
C LYS A 143 -8.97 -14.80 3.89
N SER A 144 -8.55 -13.66 3.39
CA SER A 144 -9.44 -12.66 2.83
C SER A 144 -8.98 -12.18 1.46
N ARG A 145 -9.93 -11.66 0.70
CA ARG A 145 -9.70 -11.10 -0.62
C ARG A 145 -10.50 -9.82 -0.79
N TYR A 146 -9.82 -8.73 -1.17
CA TYR A 146 -10.46 -7.47 -1.52
C TYR A 146 -10.28 -7.23 -3.01
N THR A 147 -11.39 -7.20 -3.75
CA THR A 147 -11.40 -7.01 -5.20
C THR A 147 -11.96 -5.63 -5.53
N ILE A 148 -11.26 -4.87 -6.38
CA ILE A 148 -11.72 -3.62 -6.95
C ILE A 148 -11.79 -3.79 -8.46
N ASN A 149 -12.95 -3.51 -9.06
CA ASN A 149 -13.13 -3.48 -10.52
C ASN A 149 -13.38 -2.05 -10.96
N THR A 150 -12.43 -1.46 -11.69
CA THR A 150 -12.60 -0.14 -12.29
C THR A 150 -13.63 -0.21 -13.39
N THR A 151 -14.71 0.55 -13.27
CA THR A 151 -15.83 0.56 -14.23
C THR A 151 -15.76 1.76 -15.16
N SER A 152 -15.08 2.82 -14.75
CA SER A 152 -14.80 4.02 -15.56
C SER A 152 -13.62 4.80 -14.92
N PRO A 153 -13.11 5.88 -15.54
CA PRO A 153 -12.11 6.76 -14.90
C PRO A 153 -12.57 7.37 -13.56
N THR A 154 -13.88 7.36 -13.30
CA THR A 154 -14.49 8.01 -12.14
C THR A 154 -15.34 7.06 -11.28
N SER A 155 -15.31 5.76 -11.54
CA SER A 155 -16.06 4.80 -10.72
C SER A 155 -15.44 3.42 -10.70
N TYR A 156 -15.62 2.72 -9.57
CA TYR A 156 -15.28 1.31 -9.41
C TYR A 156 -16.30 0.62 -8.50
N THR A 157 -16.39 -0.70 -8.61
CA THR A 157 -17.04 -1.57 -7.62
C THR A 157 -15.99 -2.23 -6.77
N PHE A 158 -16.37 -2.60 -5.55
CA PHE A 158 -15.48 -3.32 -4.65
C PHE A 158 -16.23 -4.47 -3.97
N LYS A 159 -15.47 -5.48 -3.56
CA LYS A 159 -15.95 -6.61 -2.78
C LYS A 159 -14.86 -7.08 -1.83
N TRP A 160 -15.23 -7.29 -0.58
CA TRP A 160 -14.41 -7.97 0.42
C TRP A 160 -15.01 -9.33 0.73
N GLU A 161 -14.20 -10.36 0.68
CA GLU A 161 -14.60 -11.74 0.89
C GLU A 161 -13.64 -12.40 1.88
N THR A 162 -14.15 -13.33 2.67
CA THR A 162 -13.35 -14.23 3.52
C THR A 162 -13.59 -15.67 3.11
N GLN A 163 -12.58 -16.52 3.33
CA GLN A 163 -12.70 -17.94 3.05
C GLN A 163 -13.20 -18.68 4.28
N GLY A 164 -14.32 -19.38 4.14
CA GLY A 164 -14.87 -20.25 5.18
C GLY A 164 -14.05 -21.52 5.40
N GLU A 165 -14.37 -22.27 6.45
CA GLU A 165 -13.69 -23.56 6.77
C GLU A 165 -13.87 -24.63 5.68
N ASP A 166 -14.95 -24.54 4.91
CA ASP A 166 -15.24 -25.36 3.72
C ASP A 166 -14.46 -24.93 2.46
N GLY A 167 -13.64 -23.87 2.57
CA GLY A 167 -12.90 -23.30 1.45
C GLY A 167 -13.72 -22.38 0.54
N ALA A 168 -15.03 -22.22 0.78
CA ALA A 168 -15.88 -21.32 -0.01
C ALA A 168 -15.63 -19.85 0.36
N TRP A 169 -15.65 -18.98 -0.67
CA TRP A 169 -15.58 -17.53 -0.46
C TRP A 169 -16.95 -16.97 -0.09
N GLN A 170 -17.00 -16.21 1.00
CA GLN A 170 -18.20 -15.55 1.50
C GLN A 170 -18.01 -14.06 1.44
N THR A 171 -18.97 -13.35 0.81
CA THR A 171 -18.97 -11.90 0.73
C THR A 171 -19.26 -11.30 2.10
N MET A 172 -18.36 -10.47 2.57
CA MET A 172 -18.46 -9.73 3.84
C MET A 172 -18.95 -8.30 3.61
N MET A 173 -18.54 -7.72 2.49
CA MET A 173 -18.87 -6.33 2.13
C MET A 173 -18.77 -6.17 0.61
N GLU A 174 -19.66 -5.38 0.03
CA GLU A 174 -19.60 -5.00 -1.37
C GLU A 174 -20.20 -3.62 -1.58
N GLY A 175 -19.83 -2.96 -2.68
CA GLY A 175 -20.34 -1.64 -2.98
C GLY A 175 -19.75 -1.01 -4.24
N LYS A 176 -19.99 0.29 -4.34
CA LYS A 176 -19.53 1.14 -5.43
C LYS A 176 -18.89 2.40 -4.88
N SER A 177 -17.90 2.88 -5.58
CA SER A 177 -17.28 4.19 -5.36
C SER A 177 -17.40 5.05 -6.61
N THR A 178 -17.69 6.34 -6.40
CA THR A 178 -17.83 7.32 -7.48
C THR A 178 -17.04 8.57 -7.11
N LYS A 179 -16.23 9.07 -8.04
CA LYS A 179 -15.47 10.31 -7.86
C LYS A 179 -16.47 11.48 -7.72
N ALA A 180 -16.28 12.28 -6.69
CA ALA A 180 -16.98 13.55 -6.57
C ALA A 180 -16.47 14.52 -7.65
N SER A 181 -17.39 15.22 -8.28
CA SER A 181 -17.13 16.30 -9.22
C SER A 181 -16.51 17.53 -8.54
#